data_2dbdfeca3a3ff2a1082073933589c4be
#
_entry.id   2dbdfeca3a3ff2a1082073933589c4be
#
_cell.length_a   1.000
_cell.length_b   1.000
_cell.length_c   1.000
_cell.angle_alpha   90.00
_cell.angle_beta   90.00
_cell.angle_gamma   90.00
#
_symmetry.space_group_name_H-M   'P 1'
#
loop_
_entity.id
_entity.type
_entity.pdbx_description
1 polymer ?
#
loop_
_entity_poly.entity_id
_entity_poly.type
_entity_poly.pdbx_seq_one_letter_code
_entity_poly.pdbx_strand_id
1 'polypeptide(L)'
;VLAQTYTDFEFIIIDDASTDSSKAIIDRYKDVRIQTYYANQNRNIAYSLNQALIMSTGEYIARIDSDDIWEADKLEVQLKYLEEHPECGVCFTKVNIIDGASNISNTEYADYYHMFNDAQNKSQKEWIHYFFYQGNCLCHPSAVIRRSALEAAGGKYHLAYVPAEDYELWTRIIMRYPIYIIEDKLVRYRWEDSENKISGNKNGKRYAFPNIRMLVRKKMMENISDEDLLRYFKEDFMNPDSISREELECEKAQILLNCAGEHTNFLGLENYDQILADEKMLHVLEDNMDFCLSEYYKEYRVRNFDAFGELDEAKREIKSLKAELKSKQQELEHSREEIEQLQFVVRELMSSTSWKVTEPFRKTMRILKRK
;
A
#
# COMPACT_ATOMS: atom_id res chain seq x y z
N VAL A 1 -1.15 -0.13 26.10
CA VAL A 1 0.21 -0.67 26.29
C VAL A 1 0.39 -1.21 27.70
N LEU A 2 0.17 -0.44 28.76
CA LEU A 2 0.46 -0.84 30.16
C LEU A 2 -0.27 -2.09 30.63
N ALA A 3 -1.35 -2.49 29.98
CA ALA A 3 -2.14 -3.70 30.26
C ALA A 3 -1.70 -4.94 29.47
N GLN A 4 -0.54 -4.92 28.81
CA GLN A 4 -0.01 -6.09 28.13
C GLN A 4 0.28 -7.23 29.11
N THR A 5 0.01 -8.47 28.70
CA THR A 5 0.32 -9.69 29.50
C THR A 5 1.82 -9.88 29.68
N TYR A 6 2.61 -9.55 28.66
CA TYR A 6 4.06 -9.43 28.79
C TYR A 6 4.40 -8.12 29.51
N THR A 7 5.07 -8.17 30.64
CA THR A 7 5.26 -7.03 31.54
C THR A 7 6.67 -6.43 31.55
N ASP A 8 7.67 -7.14 31.02
CA ASP A 8 9.07 -6.72 30.98
C ASP A 8 9.32 -5.85 29.74
N PHE A 9 8.89 -4.59 29.79
CA PHE A 9 9.13 -3.61 28.74
C PHE A 9 9.33 -2.19 29.29
N GLU A 10 10.03 -1.38 28.55
CA GLU A 10 10.06 0.08 28.66
C GLU A 10 9.03 0.69 27.69
N PHE A 11 8.31 1.72 28.13
CA PHE A 11 7.34 2.42 27.29
C PHE A 11 7.79 3.84 27.02
N ILE A 12 8.36 4.06 25.84
CA ILE A 12 8.89 5.35 25.43
C ILE A 12 7.81 6.13 24.69
N ILE A 13 7.49 7.32 25.17
CA ILE A 13 6.49 8.22 24.59
C ILE A 13 7.20 9.48 24.10
N ILE A 14 7.08 9.76 22.81
CA ILE A 14 7.59 10.97 22.18
C ILE A 14 6.42 11.91 21.87
N ASP A 15 6.41 13.07 22.47
CA ASP A 15 5.52 14.16 22.12
C ASP A 15 6.25 15.14 21.19
N ASP A 16 5.86 15.18 19.93
CA ASP A 16 6.48 15.99 18.88
C ASP A 16 5.92 17.43 18.88
N ALA A 17 5.99 18.10 20.05
CA ALA A 17 5.51 19.44 20.29
C ALA A 17 3.98 19.60 20.09
N SER A 18 3.18 18.73 20.70
CA SER A 18 1.73 18.84 20.69
C SER A 18 1.26 20.17 21.32
N THR A 19 0.24 20.75 20.70
CA THR A 19 -0.34 22.03 21.15
C THR A 19 -1.66 21.86 21.92
N ASP A 20 -2.12 20.63 22.05
CA ASP A 20 -3.34 20.24 22.75
C ASP A 20 -3.08 19.75 24.17
N SER A 21 -3.99 18.96 24.73
CA SER A 21 -3.87 18.39 26.09
C SER A 21 -2.99 17.14 26.17
N SER A 22 -2.33 16.69 25.08
CA SER A 22 -1.56 15.44 25.03
C SER A 22 -0.53 15.35 26.15
N LYS A 23 0.31 16.38 26.33
CA LYS A 23 1.28 16.44 27.42
C LYS A 23 0.64 16.26 28.79
N ALA A 24 -0.45 16.96 29.07
CA ALA A 24 -1.14 16.88 30.35
C ALA A 24 -1.75 15.49 30.60
N ILE A 25 -2.14 14.79 29.54
CA ILE A 25 -2.62 13.41 29.62
C ILE A 25 -1.47 12.46 29.92
N ILE A 26 -0.37 12.56 29.21
CA ILE A 26 0.85 11.74 29.42
C ILE A 26 1.36 11.89 30.86
N ASP A 27 1.44 13.11 31.36
CA ASP A 27 1.95 13.42 32.70
C ASP A 27 1.09 12.85 33.85
N ARG A 28 -0.15 12.38 33.60
CA ARG A 28 -1.01 11.70 34.59
C ARG A 28 -0.60 10.25 34.88
N TYR A 29 0.05 9.61 33.91
CA TYR A 29 0.49 8.22 34.08
C TYR A 29 1.80 8.18 34.88
N LYS A 30 1.83 7.39 35.96
CA LYS A 30 2.95 7.29 36.90
C LYS A 30 3.52 5.87 36.97
N ASP A 31 3.49 5.15 35.86
CA ASP A 31 4.10 3.82 35.75
C ASP A 31 5.61 3.96 35.56
N VAL A 32 6.39 3.17 36.27
CA VAL A 32 7.86 3.20 36.26
C VAL A 32 8.47 2.82 34.91
N ARG A 33 7.73 2.14 34.07
CA ARG A 33 8.13 1.73 32.71
C ARG A 33 8.05 2.86 31.70
N ILE A 34 7.38 3.96 32.03
CA ILE A 34 7.21 5.10 31.12
C ILE A 34 8.41 6.00 31.12
N GLN A 35 8.94 6.25 29.95
CA GLN A 35 9.92 7.29 29.65
C GLN A 35 9.33 8.28 28.66
N THR A 36 9.42 9.58 28.91
CA THR A 36 8.81 10.61 28.06
C THR A 36 9.86 11.56 27.52
N TYR A 37 9.67 11.95 26.25
CA TYR A 37 10.43 13.03 25.63
C TYR A 37 9.47 14.05 25.04
N TYR A 38 9.64 15.31 25.37
CA TYR A 38 8.84 16.44 24.88
C TYR A 38 9.72 17.30 23.96
N ALA A 39 9.41 17.29 22.66
CA ALA A 39 10.12 18.09 21.68
C ALA A 39 9.74 19.58 21.80
N ASN A 40 10.69 20.46 21.47
CA ASN A 40 10.47 21.92 21.47
C ASN A 40 9.80 22.40 20.17
N GLN A 41 9.82 21.59 19.11
CA GLN A 41 9.21 21.86 17.81
C GLN A 41 8.84 20.55 17.13
N ASN A 42 7.81 20.58 16.30
CA ASN A 42 7.41 19.44 15.50
C ASN A 42 8.48 19.15 14.43
N ARG A 43 8.96 17.91 14.39
CA ARG A 43 10.00 17.41 13.45
C ARG A 43 9.51 16.22 12.62
N ASN A 44 8.25 15.90 12.75
CA ASN A 44 7.61 14.81 12.02
C ASN A 44 7.98 13.39 12.51
N ILE A 45 7.18 12.40 12.05
CA ILE A 45 7.17 11.02 12.56
C ILE A 45 8.55 10.34 12.52
N ALA A 46 9.27 10.37 11.41
CA ALA A 46 10.55 9.67 11.29
C ALA A 46 11.62 10.20 12.27
N TYR A 47 11.61 11.51 12.57
CA TYR A 47 12.48 12.07 13.58
C TYR A 47 12.10 11.58 14.98
N SER A 48 10.81 11.59 15.31
CA SER A 48 10.29 11.16 16.61
C SER A 48 10.53 9.66 16.83
N LEU A 49 10.36 8.82 15.79
CA LEU A 49 10.73 7.40 15.84
C LEU A 49 12.22 7.20 16.11
N ASN A 50 13.09 7.96 15.44
CA ASN A 50 14.53 7.88 15.70
C ASN A 50 14.90 8.35 17.12
N GLN A 51 14.20 9.36 17.64
CA GLN A 51 14.40 9.78 19.02
C GLN A 51 13.99 8.68 20.02
N ALA A 52 12.89 7.97 19.75
CA ALA A 52 12.48 6.82 20.54
C ALA A 52 13.50 5.68 20.48
N LEU A 53 14.05 5.40 19.28
CA LEU A 53 15.11 4.39 19.11
C LEU A 53 16.38 4.71 19.90
N ILE A 54 16.78 5.99 19.95
CA ILE A 54 17.96 6.44 20.74
C ILE A 54 17.74 6.20 22.25
N MET A 55 16.51 6.38 22.73
CA MET A 55 16.16 6.16 24.14
C MET A 55 15.96 4.69 24.48
N SER A 56 15.64 3.85 23.50
CA SER A 56 15.30 2.44 23.71
C SER A 56 16.54 1.58 23.96
N THR A 57 16.39 0.62 24.89
CA THR A 57 17.44 -0.34 25.28
C THR A 57 17.06 -1.79 25.06
N GLY A 58 15.76 -2.08 24.88
CA GLY A 58 15.21 -3.42 24.74
C GLY A 58 15.75 -4.20 23.53
N GLU A 59 15.77 -5.52 23.61
CA GLU A 59 16.19 -6.43 22.53
C GLU A 59 15.22 -6.41 21.36
N TYR A 60 13.96 -6.11 21.63
CA TYR A 60 12.90 -5.99 20.64
C TYR A 60 12.30 -4.59 20.68
N ILE A 61 11.88 -4.09 19.52
CA ILE A 61 11.29 -2.77 19.36
C ILE A 61 9.87 -2.96 18.84
N ALA A 62 8.88 -2.63 19.65
CA ALA A 62 7.47 -2.65 19.28
C ALA A 62 6.97 -1.21 19.11
N ARG A 63 6.31 -0.95 17.98
CA ARG A 63 5.83 0.39 17.64
C ARG A 63 4.30 0.45 17.73
N ILE A 64 3.79 1.54 18.30
CA ILE A 64 2.35 1.86 18.33
C ILE A 64 2.15 3.33 17.97
N ASP A 65 1.07 3.65 17.24
CA ASP A 65 0.59 5.01 17.08
C ASP A 65 -0.30 5.43 18.25
N SER A 66 -0.35 6.72 18.54
CA SER A 66 -1.11 7.25 19.68
C SER A 66 -2.62 7.08 19.56
N ASP A 67 -3.12 6.83 18.36
CA ASP A 67 -4.53 6.63 18.05
C ASP A 67 -4.93 5.15 17.89
N ASP A 68 -3.97 4.23 17.92
CA ASP A 68 -4.19 2.78 17.79
C ASP A 68 -4.37 2.07 19.14
N ILE A 69 -4.89 0.84 19.10
CA ILE A 69 -5.06 -0.01 20.28
C ILE A 69 -4.42 -1.38 20.03
N TRP A 70 -3.61 -1.86 20.96
CA TRP A 70 -3.11 -3.22 20.96
C TRP A 70 -4.04 -4.14 21.76
N GLU A 71 -4.22 -5.39 21.32
CA GLU A 71 -4.79 -6.45 22.13
C GLU A 71 -3.84 -6.79 23.30
N ALA A 72 -4.39 -7.29 24.39
CA ALA A 72 -3.64 -7.42 25.65
C ALA A 72 -2.46 -8.40 25.57
N ASP A 73 -2.51 -9.37 24.71
CA ASP A 73 -1.52 -10.45 24.53
C ASP A 73 -0.57 -10.25 23.35
N LYS A 74 -0.65 -9.10 22.68
CA LYS A 74 0.13 -8.83 21.46
C LYS A 74 1.63 -9.05 21.66
N LEU A 75 2.22 -8.46 22.70
CA LEU A 75 3.67 -8.59 22.92
C LEU A 75 4.05 -10.03 23.24
N GLU A 76 3.29 -10.72 24.08
CA GLU A 76 3.55 -12.12 24.46
C GLU A 76 3.56 -13.03 23.23
N VAL A 77 2.53 -12.93 22.37
CA VAL A 77 2.39 -13.74 21.17
C VAL A 77 3.54 -13.48 20.18
N GLN A 78 3.88 -12.21 19.92
CA GLN A 78 4.92 -11.87 18.96
C GLN A 78 6.33 -12.17 19.46
N LEU A 79 6.61 -11.93 20.75
CA LEU A 79 7.91 -12.25 21.33
C LEU A 79 8.15 -13.75 21.37
N LYS A 80 7.15 -14.55 21.75
CA LYS A 80 7.24 -16.01 21.67
C LYS A 80 7.61 -16.47 20.27
N TYR A 81 6.95 -15.94 19.23
CA TYR A 81 7.29 -16.28 17.86
C TYR A 81 8.74 -15.90 17.51
N LEU A 82 9.18 -14.69 17.87
CA LEU A 82 10.54 -14.22 17.57
C LEU A 82 11.62 -14.99 18.35
N GLU A 83 11.33 -15.47 19.56
CA GLU A 83 12.23 -16.32 20.34
C GLU A 83 12.36 -17.73 19.72
N GLU A 84 11.27 -18.29 19.23
CA GLU A 84 11.25 -19.58 18.54
C GLU A 84 11.88 -19.51 17.13
N HIS A 85 11.95 -18.29 16.53
CA HIS A 85 12.46 -18.02 15.17
C HIS A 85 13.56 -16.97 15.18
N PRO A 86 14.77 -17.29 15.63
CA PRO A 86 15.88 -16.33 15.76
C PRO A 86 16.33 -15.72 14.42
N GLU A 87 16.03 -16.37 13.30
CA GLU A 87 16.28 -15.87 11.95
C GLU A 87 15.31 -14.73 11.55
N CYS A 88 14.14 -14.65 12.18
CA CYS A 88 13.12 -13.64 11.84
C CYS A 88 13.51 -12.26 12.36
N GLY A 89 13.57 -11.28 11.46
CA GLY A 89 13.94 -9.90 11.81
C GLY A 89 12.77 -9.04 12.27
N VAL A 90 11.57 -9.27 11.73
CA VAL A 90 10.36 -8.52 12.08
C VAL A 90 9.15 -9.45 12.06
N CYS A 91 8.35 -9.36 13.12
CA CYS A 91 7.07 -10.03 13.20
C CYS A 91 5.93 -9.01 13.18
N PHE A 92 5.01 -9.18 12.24
CA PHE A 92 3.77 -8.40 12.10
C PHE A 92 2.58 -9.21 12.57
N THR A 93 1.43 -8.54 12.72
CA THR A 93 0.15 -9.20 12.95
C THR A 93 -0.89 -8.67 11.97
N LYS A 94 -1.98 -9.40 11.76
CA LYS A 94 -3.17 -8.84 11.14
C LYS A 94 -3.85 -7.83 12.06
N VAL A 95 -4.79 -7.06 11.50
CA VAL A 95 -5.41 -5.94 12.23
C VAL A 95 -6.93 -5.93 12.07
N ASN A 96 -7.62 -5.33 13.02
CA ASN A 96 -8.97 -4.81 12.81
C ASN A 96 -8.88 -3.30 12.53
N ILE A 97 -9.73 -2.80 11.64
CA ILE A 97 -9.88 -1.36 11.44
C ILE A 97 -10.95 -0.85 12.41
N ILE A 98 -10.67 0.27 13.07
CA ILE A 98 -11.61 0.95 13.96
C ILE A 98 -11.86 2.40 13.51
N ASP A 99 -13.08 2.90 13.77
CA ASP A 99 -13.48 4.29 13.56
C ASP A 99 -13.00 5.23 14.69
N GLY A 100 -13.34 6.52 14.61
CA GLY A 100 -13.03 7.51 15.63
C GLY A 100 -13.64 7.22 17.01
N ALA A 101 -14.74 6.48 17.08
CA ALA A 101 -15.37 6.03 18.30
C ALA A 101 -14.84 4.69 18.82
N SER A 102 -13.82 4.11 18.16
CA SER A 102 -13.22 2.81 18.47
C SER A 102 -14.12 1.60 18.18
N ASN A 103 -15.15 1.74 17.34
CA ASN A 103 -15.93 0.61 16.86
C ASN A 103 -15.21 -0.08 15.70
N ILE A 104 -15.35 -1.41 15.61
CA ILE A 104 -14.81 -2.17 14.47
C ILE A 104 -15.57 -1.77 13.21
N SER A 105 -14.86 -1.27 12.20
CA SER A 105 -15.38 -0.74 10.94
C SER A 105 -14.67 -1.35 9.72
N ASN A 106 -14.38 -2.65 9.78
CA ASN A 106 -13.65 -3.38 8.73
C ASN A 106 -14.33 -3.28 7.34
N THR A 107 -15.66 -3.28 7.29
CA THR A 107 -16.44 -3.17 6.04
C THR A 107 -16.52 -1.76 5.51
N GLU A 108 -16.56 -0.76 6.36
CA GLU A 108 -16.58 0.66 5.98
C GLU A 108 -15.24 1.08 5.36
N TYR A 109 -14.14 0.56 5.91
CA TYR A 109 -12.77 0.82 5.44
C TYR A 109 -12.16 -0.44 4.80
N ALA A 110 -12.92 -1.11 3.95
CA ALA A 110 -12.56 -2.40 3.36
C ALA A 110 -11.21 -2.36 2.62
N ASP A 111 -10.88 -1.29 1.91
CA ASP A 111 -9.62 -1.16 1.18
C ASP A 111 -8.41 -1.27 2.11
N TYR A 112 -8.42 -0.58 3.27
CA TYR A 112 -7.35 -0.68 4.28
C TYR A 112 -7.36 -2.03 4.99
N TYR A 113 -8.56 -2.55 5.29
CA TYR A 113 -8.69 -3.87 5.87
C TYR A 113 -8.06 -4.95 4.99
N HIS A 114 -8.39 -4.96 3.71
CA HIS A 114 -7.84 -5.90 2.73
C HIS A 114 -6.34 -5.69 2.52
N MET A 115 -5.89 -4.44 2.41
CA MET A 115 -4.47 -4.12 2.27
C MET A 115 -3.61 -4.75 3.37
N PHE A 116 -4.05 -4.69 4.63
CA PHE A 116 -3.28 -5.21 5.76
C PHE A 116 -3.52 -6.69 6.08
N ASN A 117 -4.63 -7.28 5.62
CA ASN A 117 -5.02 -8.62 6.04
C ASN A 117 -4.96 -9.69 4.94
N ASP A 118 -4.97 -9.30 3.65
CA ASP A 118 -4.95 -10.28 2.55
C ASP A 118 -3.53 -10.78 2.24
N ALA A 119 -2.51 -10.06 2.72
CA ALA A 119 -1.13 -10.49 2.55
C ALA A 119 -0.89 -11.83 3.28
N GLN A 120 -0.37 -12.80 2.54
CA GLN A 120 0.08 -14.08 3.07
C GLN A 120 1.59 -14.05 3.32
N ASN A 121 2.06 -14.91 4.23
CA ASN A 121 3.49 -15.11 4.42
C ASN A 121 4.14 -15.58 3.12
N LYS A 122 5.30 -15.03 2.83
CA LYS A 122 6.07 -15.24 1.60
C LYS A 122 7.50 -15.61 1.96
N SER A 123 8.19 -16.29 1.05
CA SER A 123 9.64 -16.42 1.13
C SER A 123 10.32 -15.04 1.09
N GLN A 124 11.56 -14.96 1.55
CA GLN A 124 12.34 -13.72 1.51
C GLN A 124 12.42 -13.15 0.09
N LYS A 125 12.64 -13.98 -0.93
CA LYS A 125 12.65 -13.59 -2.35
C LYS A 125 11.31 -12.98 -2.77
N GLU A 126 10.20 -13.65 -2.48
CA GLU A 126 8.87 -13.16 -2.85
C GLU A 126 8.52 -11.84 -2.14
N TRP A 127 8.96 -11.65 -0.89
CA TRP A 127 8.80 -10.36 -0.18
C TRP A 127 9.63 -9.25 -0.80
N ILE A 128 10.89 -9.52 -1.21
CA ILE A 128 11.74 -8.56 -1.92
C ILE A 128 11.07 -8.11 -3.21
N HIS A 129 10.56 -9.06 -4.02
CA HIS A 129 9.80 -8.76 -5.24
C HIS A 129 8.52 -7.99 -4.94
N TYR A 130 7.77 -8.39 -3.93
CA TYR A 130 6.54 -7.70 -3.55
C TYR A 130 6.82 -6.23 -3.20
N PHE A 131 7.81 -5.97 -2.36
CA PHE A 131 8.18 -4.61 -2.00
C PHE A 131 8.71 -3.81 -3.19
N PHE A 132 9.46 -4.42 -4.06
CA PHE A 132 9.98 -3.75 -5.23
C PHE A 132 8.86 -3.40 -6.23
N TYR A 133 8.00 -4.35 -6.59
CA TYR A 133 7.01 -4.16 -7.64
C TYR A 133 5.66 -3.62 -7.14
N GLN A 134 5.21 -4.02 -5.95
CA GLN A 134 3.87 -3.70 -5.43
C GLN A 134 3.87 -2.61 -4.35
N GLY A 135 4.93 -2.52 -3.53
CA GLY A 135 5.04 -1.57 -2.42
C GLY A 135 4.73 -2.19 -1.05
N ASN A 136 4.18 -1.40 -0.12
CA ASN A 136 3.92 -1.83 1.25
C ASN A 136 2.47 -2.29 1.44
N CYS A 137 2.29 -3.41 2.15
CA CYS A 137 0.99 -3.90 2.61
C CYS A 137 0.99 -4.23 4.11
N LEU A 138 2.06 -3.88 4.83
CA LEU A 138 2.24 -4.21 6.24
C LEU A 138 1.84 -3.04 7.12
N CYS A 139 1.10 -3.33 8.19
CA CYS A 139 0.67 -2.32 9.16
C CYS A 139 1.81 -2.02 10.12
N HIS A 140 2.38 -0.82 10.06
CA HIS A 140 3.50 -0.39 10.90
C HIS A 140 3.24 -0.56 12.41
N PRO A 141 2.07 -0.17 12.97
CA PRO A 141 1.76 -0.40 14.39
C PRO A 141 1.70 -1.86 14.84
N SER A 142 1.66 -2.80 13.91
CA SER A 142 1.67 -4.22 14.22
C SER A 142 3.08 -4.79 14.40
N ALA A 143 4.12 -4.07 13.96
CA ALA A 143 5.49 -4.57 13.95
C ALA A 143 6.08 -4.77 15.34
N VAL A 144 6.81 -5.88 15.51
CA VAL A 144 7.84 -6.07 16.53
C VAL A 144 9.13 -6.42 15.82
N ILE A 145 10.15 -5.59 15.99
CA ILE A 145 11.42 -5.64 15.27
C ILE A 145 12.51 -6.15 16.22
N ARG A 146 13.28 -7.14 15.79
CA ARG A 146 14.51 -7.52 16.50
C ARG A 146 15.55 -6.42 16.36
N ARG A 147 16.14 -5.96 17.48
CA ARG A 147 17.12 -4.86 17.47
C ARG A 147 18.30 -5.15 16.54
N SER A 148 18.85 -6.36 16.57
CA SER A 148 19.96 -6.73 15.69
C SER A 148 19.60 -6.64 14.19
N ALA A 149 18.35 -6.93 13.82
CA ALA A 149 17.89 -6.77 12.45
C ALA A 149 17.74 -5.29 12.05
N LEU A 150 17.25 -4.45 12.98
CA LEU A 150 17.20 -3.01 12.77
C LEU A 150 18.61 -2.42 12.62
N GLU A 151 19.54 -2.79 13.48
CA GLU A 151 20.93 -2.32 13.46
C GLU A 151 21.63 -2.74 12.15
N ALA A 152 21.47 -3.99 11.73
CA ALA A 152 21.99 -4.49 10.44
C ALA A 152 21.39 -3.74 9.25
N ALA A 153 20.19 -3.20 9.38
CA ALA A 153 19.52 -2.35 8.40
C ALA A 153 19.85 -0.86 8.52
N GLY A 154 20.86 -0.48 9.35
CA GLY A 154 21.33 0.89 9.54
C GLY A 154 20.78 1.59 10.78
N GLY A 155 20.02 0.92 11.64
CA GLY A 155 19.66 1.33 13.00
C GLY A 155 18.69 2.52 13.11
N LYS A 156 18.05 2.95 12.01
CA LYS A 156 17.20 4.15 12.00
C LYS A 156 16.21 4.19 10.84
N TYR A 157 15.18 5.02 11.01
CA TYR A 157 14.31 5.48 9.92
C TYR A 157 14.98 6.60 9.15
N HIS A 158 14.86 6.60 7.84
CA HIS A 158 15.38 7.65 6.99
C HIS A 158 14.37 8.80 6.84
N LEU A 159 14.79 10.03 7.15
CA LEU A 159 13.89 11.19 7.21
C LEU A 159 13.29 11.60 5.87
N ALA A 160 13.93 11.23 4.76
CA ALA A 160 13.49 11.61 3.41
C ALA A 160 12.27 10.82 2.90
N TYR A 161 11.86 9.74 3.60
CA TYR A 161 10.84 8.81 3.10
C TYR A 161 9.47 8.96 3.79
N VAL A 162 9.24 10.01 4.54
CA VAL A 162 7.92 10.31 5.12
C VAL A 162 6.95 10.67 3.98
N PRO A 163 5.75 10.06 3.90
CA PRO A 163 5.04 9.26 4.90
C PRO A 163 5.13 7.73 4.73
N ALA A 164 6.17 7.18 4.16
CA ALA A 164 6.38 5.75 4.00
C ALA A 164 7.79 5.32 4.47
N GLU A 165 8.25 5.90 5.56
CA GLU A 165 9.53 5.61 6.23
C GLU A 165 9.61 4.17 6.72
N ASP A 166 8.47 3.56 7.04
CA ASP A 166 8.32 2.17 7.39
C ASP A 166 8.59 1.25 6.19
N TYR A 167 7.99 1.54 5.05
CA TYR A 167 8.20 0.79 3.81
C TYR A 167 9.69 0.75 3.42
N GLU A 168 10.35 1.89 3.48
CA GLU A 168 11.79 1.97 3.20
C GLU A 168 12.61 1.13 4.20
N LEU A 169 12.24 1.14 5.49
CA LEU A 169 12.89 0.31 6.49
C LEU A 169 12.68 -1.19 6.22
N TRP A 170 11.47 -1.60 5.86
CA TRP A 170 11.18 -3.00 5.53
C TRP A 170 12.00 -3.50 4.36
N THR A 171 12.23 -2.67 3.34
CA THR A 171 13.09 -3.05 2.20
C THR A 171 14.54 -3.27 2.59
N ARG A 172 15.05 -2.55 3.59
CA ARG A 172 16.42 -2.78 4.12
C ARG A 172 16.52 -4.04 4.99
N ILE A 173 15.51 -4.27 5.83
CA ILE A 173 15.50 -5.43 6.73
C ILE A 173 15.36 -6.73 5.93
N ILE A 174 14.43 -6.80 4.96
CA ILE A 174 14.14 -8.02 4.19
C ILE A 174 15.34 -8.51 3.38
N MET A 175 16.25 -7.63 2.99
CA MET A 175 17.48 -8.04 2.30
C MET A 175 18.39 -8.96 3.15
N ARG A 176 18.21 -8.97 4.48
CA ARG A 176 19.07 -9.70 5.42
C ARG A 176 18.32 -10.67 6.32
N TYR A 177 17.09 -10.34 6.68
CA TYR A 177 16.26 -11.08 7.65
C TYR A 177 14.87 -11.33 7.09
N PRO A 178 14.35 -12.56 7.19
CA PRO A 178 12.95 -12.84 6.89
C PRO A 178 12.01 -12.00 7.78
N ILE A 179 10.82 -11.78 7.26
CA ILE A 179 9.69 -11.19 8.01
C ILE A 179 8.54 -12.20 8.08
N TYR A 180 7.70 -12.06 9.08
CA TYR A 180 6.56 -12.94 9.28
C TYR A 180 5.31 -12.19 9.72
N ILE A 181 4.15 -12.67 9.29
CA ILE A 181 2.84 -12.14 9.68
C ILE A 181 2.12 -13.21 10.47
N ILE A 182 1.82 -12.93 11.73
CA ILE A 182 0.94 -13.72 12.58
C ILE A 182 -0.51 -13.46 12.13
N GLU A 183 -1.30 -14.52 11.98
CA GLU A 183 -2.67 -14.45 11.47
C GLU A 183 -3.66 -13.80 12.47
N ASP A 184 -3.30 -13.77 13.76
CA ASP A 184 -4.11 -13.13 14.79
C ASP A 184 -4.15 -11.61 14.60
N LYS A 185 -5.32 -11.03 14.83
CA LYS A 185 -5.54 -9.58 14.73
C LYS A 185 -5.27 -8.93 16.07
N LEU A 186 -4.01 -8.61 16.33
CA LEU A 186 -3.54 -8.11 17.63
C LEU A 186 -3.43 -6.58 17.69
N VAL A 187 -3.87 -5.89 16.64
CA VAL A 187 -3.93 -4.43 16.59
C VAL A 187 -5.30 -3.99 16.10
N ARG A 188 -5.85 -2.96 16.72
CA ARG A 188 -6.97 -2.18 16.19
C ARG A 188 -6.40 -0.88 15.63
N TYR A 189 -6.31 -0.84 14.31
CA TYR A 189 -5.76 0.29 13.57
C TYR A 189 -6.86 1.33 13.32
N ARG A 190 -6.64 2.56 13.75
CA ARG A 190 -7.64 3.64 13.62
C ARG A 190 -7.58 4.29 12.27
N TRP A 191 -8.72 4.28 11.59
CA TRP A 191 -8.89 5.00 10.35
C TRP A 191 -10.07 5.97 10.42
N GLU A 192 -9.81 7.20 10.00
CA GLU A 192 -10.82 8.24 9.84
C GLU A 192 -10.47 9.05 8.59
N ASP A 193 -11.49 9.50 7.85
CA ASP A 193 -11.31 10.42 6.73
C ASP A 193 -11.05 11.85 7.24
N SER A 194 -9.88 12.08 7.83
CA SER A 194 -9.48 13.40 8.30
C SER A 194 -8.40 14.02 7.42
N GLU A 195 -8.45 15.34 7.24
CA GLU A 195 -7.46 16.11 6.45
C GLU A 195 -6.06 16.14 7.10
N ASN A 196 -5.98 15.83 8.37
CA ASN A 196 -4.76 15.94 9.19
C ASN A 196 -3.92 14.67 9.24
N LYS A 197 -4.38 13.55 8.67
CA LYS A 197 -3.60 12.29 8.67
C LYS A 197 -2.35 12.40 7.82
N ILE A 198 -1.23 11.87 8.33
CA ILE A 198 0.05 11.81 7.62
C ILE A 198 -0.09 10.98 6.34
N SER A 199 -0.81 9.86 6.41
CA SER A 199 -1.09 8.93 5.30
C SER A 199 -2.31 9.29 4.45
N GLY A 200 -3.02 10.40 4.73
CA GLY A 200 -4.21 10.80 3.99
C GLY A 200 -3.92 11.34 2.58
N ASN A 201 -4.80 11.04 1.63
CA ASN A 201 -4.65 11.41 0.19
C ASN A 201 -5.03 12.86 -0.17
N LYS A 202 -5.37 13.71 0.81
CA LYS A 202 -5.79 15.10 0.57
C LYS A 202 -4.61 16.07 0.66
N ASN A 203 -4.75 17.26 0.05
CA ASN A 203 -3.82 18.40 0.15
C ASN A 203 -2.38 18.17 -0.36
N GLY A 204 -2.23 17.70 -1.60
CA GLY A 204 -0.92 17.62 -2.28
C GLY A 204 -0.09 16.41 -1.91
N LYS A 205 -0.54 15.54 -0.98
CA LYS A 205 0.13 14.28 -0.62
C LYS A 205 -0.03 13.17 -1.68
N ARG A 206 -0.86 13.39 -2.70
CA ARG A 206 -1.17 12.44 -3.78
C ARG A 206 0.08 11.83 -4.42
N TYR A 207 1.14 12.60 -4.49
CA TYR A 207 2.38 12.19 -5.15
C TYR A 207 3.45 11.67 -4.18
N ALA A 208 3.23 11.77 -2.87
CA ALA A 208 4.23 11.40 -1.87
C ALA A 208 4.58 9.90 -1.93
N PHE A 209 3.59 9.02 -1.93
CA PHE A 209 3.81 7.57 -2.01
C PHE A 209 4.45 7.13 -3.34
N PRO A 210 3.96 7.56 -4.53
CA PRO A 210 4.63 7.31 -5.79
C PRO A 210 6.09 7.74 -5.82
N ASN A 211 6.39 8.96 -5.38
CA ASN A 211 7.75 9.48 -5.33
C ASN A 211 8.66 8.67 -4.40
N ILE A 212 8.14 8.32 -3.22
CA ILE A 212 8.90 7.50 -2.26
C ILE A 212 9.16 6.11 -2.81
N ARG A 213 8.16 5.47 -3.46
CA ARG A 213 8.32 4.16 -4.06
C ARG A 213 9.39 4.15 -5.15
N MET A 214 9.41 5.19 -5.99
CA MET A 214 10.46 5.39 -6.97
C MET A 214 11.85 5.50 -6.30
N LEU A 215 11.98 6.32 -5.26
CA LEU A 215 13.23 6.48 -4.52
C LEU A 215 13.69 5.18 -3.83
N VAL A 216 12.76 4.41 -3.28
CA VAL A 216 13.04 3.11 -2.66
C VAL A 216 13.58 2.13 -3.72
N ARG A 217 12.93 2.02 -4.88
CA ARG A 217 13.38 1.17 -5.99
C ARG A 217 14.78 1.56 -6.47
N LYS A 218 15.04 2.87 -6.63
CA LYS A 218 16.38 3.39 -6.95
C LYS A 218 17.40 2.90 -5.91
N LYS A 219 17.12 3.12 -4.64
CA LYS A 219 18.01 2.73 -3.54
C LYS A 219 18.23 1.21 -3.44
N MET A 220 17.21 0.42 -3.69
CA MET A 220 17.37 -1.04 -3.72
C MET A 220 18.35 -1.45 -4.83
N MET A 221 18.19 -0.95 -6.06
CA MET A 221 19.08 -1.30 -7.18
C MET A 221 20.48 -0.72 -7.05
N GLU A 222 20.65 0.48 -6.48
CA GLU A 222 21.98 1.07 -6.21
C GLU A 222 22.76 0.30 -5.15
N ASN A 223 22.11 -0.28 -4.15
CA ASN A 223 22.75 -0.88 -2.98
C ASN A 223 22.76 -2.41 -2.99
N ILE A 224 22.05 -3.05 -3.93
CA ILE A 224 22.04 -4.50 -4.03
C ILE A 224 23.42 -5.02 -4.46
N SER A 225 23.91 -6.05 -3.75
CA SER A 225 25.14 -6.73 -4.17
C SER A 225 24.91 -7.58 -5.43
N ASP A 226 25.97 -7.87 -6.18
CA ASP A 226 25.88 -8.73 -7.35
C ASP A 226 25.33 -10.10 -7.00
N GLU A 227 25.73 -10.66 -5.83
CA GLU A 227 25.21 -11.92 -5.31
C GLU A 227 23.70 -11.86 -5.03
N ASP A 228 23.22 -10.80 -4.36
CA ASP A 228 21.82 -10.64 -4.05
C ASP A 228 20.98 -10.35 -5.30
N LEU A 229 21.53 -9.61 -6.28
CA LEU A 229 20.88 -9.37 -7.55
C LEU A 229 20.67 -10.69 -8.31
N LEU A 230 21.70 -11.53 -8.41
CA LEU A 230 21.61 -12.86 -8.99
C LEU A 230 20.64 -13.77 -8.23
N ARG A 231 20.65 -13.69 -6.91
CA ARG A 231 19.81 -14.52 -6.04
C ARG A 231 18.33 -14.17 -6.14
N TYR A 232 18.03 -12.87 -6.16
CA TYR A 232 16.66 -12.40 -6.01
C TYR A 232 16.02 -11.97 -7.34
N PHE A 233 16.75 -11.42 -8.31
CA PHE A 233 16.22 -10.82 -9.53
C PHE A 233 16.60 -11.52 -10.83
N LYS A 234 17.32 -12.65 -10.76
CA LYS A 234 17.76 -13.36 -11.98
C LYS A 234 16.62 -13.71 -12.96
N GLU A 235 15.40 -13.93 -12.45
CA GLU A 235 14.22 -14.23 -13.27
C GLU A 235 13.72 -13.02 -14.07
N ASP A 236 14.12 -11.82 -13.67
CA ASP A 236 13.76 -10.54 -14.31
C ASP A 236 14.83 -10.09 -15.32
N PHE A 237 15.93 -10.84 -15.47
CA PHE A 237 17.03 -10.50 -16.36
C PHE A 237 16.63 -10.58 -17.82
N MET A 238 17.18 -9.69 -18.61
CA MET A 238 17.10 -9.73 -20.07
C MET A 238 17.88 -10.94 -20.60
N ASN A 239 19.09 -11.16 -20.08
CA ASN A 239 19.89 -12.36 -20.34
C ASN A 239 20.06 -13.18 -19.03
N PRO A 240 19.38 -14.35 -18.88
CA PRO A 240 19.49 -15.20 -17.69
C PRO A 240 20.93 -15.71 -17.39
N ASP A 241 21.84 -15.61 -18.35
CA ASP A 241 23.24 -16.04 -18.23
C ASP A 241 24.18 -14.91 -17.80
N SER A 242 23.67 -13.68 -17.60
CA SER A 242 24.42 -12.53 -17.10
C SER A 242 25.06 -12.83 -15.75
N ILE A 243 26.38 -12.69 -15.62
CA ILE A 243 27.17 -12.93 -14.41
C ILE A 243 28.28 -11.90 -14.17
N SER A 244 28.79 -11.25 -15.21
CA SER A 244 29.82 -10.22 -15.06
C SER A 244 29.23 -8.96 -14.44
N ARG A 245 30.06 -8.17 -13.77
CA ARG A 245 29.62 -6.92 -13.14
C ARG A 245 29.00 -5.95 -14.16
N GLU A 246 29.60 -5.88 -15.32
CA GLU A 246 29.12 -5.02 -16.42
C GLU A 246 27.74 -5.48 -16.92
N GLU A 247 27.53 -6.76 -17.12
CA GLU A 247 26.21 -7.33 -17.49
C GLU A 247 25.17 -7.06 -16.37
N LEU A 248 25.54 -7.26 -15.10
CA LEU A 248 24.64 -7.04 -13.97
C LEU A 248 24.23 -5.56 -13.82
N GLU A 249 25.10 -4.59 -14.14
CA GLU A 249 24.72 -3.18 -14.20
C GLU A 249 23.72 -2.91 -15.34
N CYS A 250 23.87 -3.58 -16.49
CA CYS A 250 22.88 -3.50 -17.58
C CYS A 250 21.54 -4.11 -17.16
N GLU A 251 21.54 -5.25 -16.46
CA GLU A 251 20.32 -5.88 -15.94
C GLU A 251 19.59 -4.98 -14.92
N LYS A 252 20.31 -4.30 -14.03
CA LYS A 252 19.70 -3.33 -13.11
C LYS A 252 18.97 -2.20 -13.87
N ALA A 253 19.58 -1.68 -14.93
CA ALA A 253 18.96 -0.67 -15.77
C ALA A 253 17.69 -1.21 -16.45
N GLN A 254 17.74 -2.44 -16.95
CA GLN A 254 16.61 -3.10 -17.61
C GLN A 254 15.46 -3.38 -16.66
N ILE A 255 15.74 -3.86 -15.45
CA ILE A 255 14.73 -4.08 -14.40
C ILE A 255 14.01 -2.76 -14.07
N LEU A 256 14.75 -1.67 -13.89
CA LEU A 256 14.16 -0.35 -13.64
C LEU A 256 13.36 0.16 -14.85
N LEU A 257 13.86 -0.02 -16.07
CA LEU A 257 13.19 0.38 -17.29
C LEU A 257 11.87 -0.36 -17.49
N ASN A 258 11.81 -1.65 -17.16
CA ASN A 258 10.62 -2.50 -17.26
C ASN A 258 9.67 -2.36 -16.09
N CYS A 259 10.07 -1.69 -15.01
CA CYS A 259 9.21 -1.51 -13.84
C CYS A 259 8.05 -0.56 -14.17
N ALA A 260 6.83 -1.12 -14.17
CA ALA A 260 5.64 -0.35 -14.49
C ALA A 260 5.29 0.68 -13.40
N GLY A 261 4.85 1.85 -13.84
CA GLY A 261 4.27 2.90 -13.00
C GLY A 261 5.27 3.77 -12.24
N GLU A 262 4.76 4.91 -11.77
CA GLU A 262 5.42 5.83 -10.83
C GLU A 262 6.79 6.35 -11.30
N HIS A 263 6.95 6.60 -12.61
CA HIS A 263 8.20 7.10 -13.22
C HIS A 263 9.47 6.26 -12.95
N THR A 264 9.35 5.04 -12.42
CA THR A 264 10.49 4.18 -12.14
C THR A 264 11.28 3.86 -13.42
N ASN A 265 10.57 3.71 -14.53
CA ASN A 265 11.15 3.53 -15.85
C ASN A 265 12.08 4.70 -16.28
N PHE A 266 11.85 5.92 -15.78
CA PHE A 266 12.76 7.05 -15.99
C PHE A 266 14.15 6.79 -15.35
N LEU A 267 14.20 6.10 -14.22
CA LEU A 267 15.47 5.68 -13.60
C LEU A 267 16.23 4.68 -14.48
N GLY A 268 15.51 3.79 -15.14
CA GLY A 268 16.11 2.89 -16.13
C GLY A 268 16.74 3.66 -17.29
N LEU A 269 16.06 4.71 -17.79
CA LEU A 269 16.63 5.58 -18.82
C LEU A 269 17.86 6.34 -18.35
N GLU A 270 17.85 6.87 -17.12
CA GLU A 270 19.01 7.53 -16.51
C GLU A 270 20.22 6.58 -16.46
N ASN A 271 20.01 5.31 -16.12
CA ASN A 271 21.06 4.30 -16.13
C ASN A 271 21.50 3.97 -17.56
N TYR A 272 20.58 3.84 -18.51
CA TYR A 272 20.93 3.62 -19.92
C TYR A 272 21.70 4.79 -20.53
N ASP A 273 21.43 6.02 -20.14
CA ASP A 273 22.23 7.20 -20.59
C ASP A 273 23.71 7.02 -20.20
N GLN A 274 23.98 6.55 -18.99
CA GLN A 274 25.34 6.27 -18.53
C GLN A 274 25.97 5.06 -19.25
N ILE A 275 25.22 3.98 -19.41
CA ILE A 275 25.66 2.75 -20.06
C ILE A 275 26.00 3.00 -21.53
N LEU A 276 25.13 3.70 -22.26
CA LEU A 276 25.31 3.98 -23.68
C LEU A 276 26.40 5.06 -23.97
N ALA A 277 26.79 5.82 -22.94
CA ALA A 277 27.93 6.76 -23.04
C ALA A 277 29.29 6.06 -22.85
N ASP A 278 29.31 4.82 -22.33
CA ASP A 278 30.53 4.02 -22.16
C ASP A 278 30.64 2.96 -23.28
N GLU A 279 31.66 3.10 -24.17
CA GLU A 279 31.85 2.19 -25.28
C GLU A 279 32.01 0.72 -24.88
N LYS A 280 32.64 0.45 -23.74
CA LYS A 280 32.79 -0.90 -23.21
C LYS A 280 31.43 -1.50 -22.80
N MET A 281 30.60 -0.70 -22.11
CA MET A 281 29.29 -1.12 -21.68
C MET A 281 28.33 -1.32 -22.87
N LEU A 282 28.44 -0.49 -23.90
CA LEU A 282 27.66 -0.66 -25.13
C LEU A 282 27.99 -2.00 -25.80
N HIS A 283 29.29 -2.37 -25.92
CA HIS A 283 29.68 -3.68 -26.46
C HIS A 283 29.14 -4.84 -25.61
N VAL A 284 29.13 -4.72 -24.29
CA VAL A 284 28.52 -5.75 -23.40
C VAL A 284 27.03 -5.93 -23.71
N LEU A 285 26.31 -4.83 -23.90
CA LEU A 285 24.88 -4.88 -24.29
C LEU A 285 24.68 -5.56 -25.65
N GLU A 286 25.44 -5.16 -26.66
CA GLU A 286 25.27 -5.67 -28.03
C GLU A 286 25.72 -7.11 -28.19
N ASP A 287 26.87 -7.49 -27.57
CA ASP A 287 27.49 -8.80 -27.77
C ASP A 287 26.88 -9.88 -26.83
N ASN A 288 26.50 -9.50 -25.60
CA ASN A 288 26.12 -10.48 -24.57
C ASN A 288 24.63 -10.48 -24.23
N MET A 289 23.90 -9.40 -24.53
CA MET A 289 22.53 -9.21 -24.03
C MET A 289 21.48 -9.04 -25.14
N ASP A 290 21.83 -9.40 -26.39
CA ASP A 290 20.94 -9.27 -27.57
C ASP A 290 20.29 -7.88 -27.71
N PHE A 291 21.02 -6.85 -27.26
CA PHE A 291 20.55 -5.48 -27.25
C PHE A 291 20.65 -4.86 -28.64
N CYS A 292 19.62 -4.17 -29.07
CA CYS A 292 19.58 -3.46 -30.35
C CYS A 292 19.17 -1.99 -30.15
N LEU A 293 20.07 -1.07 -30.43
CA LEU A 293 19.81 0.37 -30.33
C LEU A 293 18.56 0.81 -31.12
N SER A 294 18.31 0.22 -32.29
CA SER A 294 17.13 0.60 -33.07
C SER A 294 15.82 0.18 -32.44
N GLU A 295 15.81 -0.94 -31.70
CA GLU A 295 14.65 -1.42 -30.94
C GLU A 295 14.47 -0.62 -29.67
N TYR A 296 15.55 -0.34 -28.94
CA TYR A 296 15.54 0.56 -27.80
C TYR A 296 14.91 1.92 -28.13
N TYR A 297 15.31 2.54 -29.29
CA TYR A 297 14.70 3.79 -29.69
C TYR A 297 13.23 3.67 -30.12
N LYS A 298 12.81 2.54 -30.66
CA LYS A 298 11.38 2.29 -30.94
C LYS A 298 10.59 2.20 -29.65
N GLU A 299 11.05 1.41 -28.67
CA GLU A 299 10.40 1.28 -27.38
C GLU A 299 10.38 2.60 -26.60
N TYR A 300 11.49 3.33 -26.61
CA TYR A 300 11.59 4.65 -25.98
C TYR A 300 10.56 5.64 -26.52
N ARG A 301 10.27 5.62 -27.83
CA ARG A 301 9.30 6.51 -28.48
C ARG A 301 7.85 6.20 -28.14
N VAL A 302 7.53 4.96 -27.82
CA VAL A 302 6.14 4.53 -27.52
C VAL A 302 5.84 4.47 -26.02
N ARG A 303 6.87 4.44 -25.17
CA ARG A 303 6.66 4.47 -23.71
C ARG A 303 6.27 5.87 -23.27
N ASN A 304 5.11 5.98 -22.68
CA ASN A 304 4.68 7.21 -22.03
C ASN A 304 5.32 7.27 -20.63
N PHE A 305 6.25 8.20 -20.45
CA PHE A 305 6.88 8.47 -19.16
C PHE A 305 6.09 9.48 -18.31
N ASP A 306 4.99 10.01 -18.86
CA ASP A 306 4.07 10.89 -18.14
C ASP A 306 2.89 10.12 -17.56
N ALA A 307 3.15 9.37 -16.47
CA ALA A 307 2.11 8.68 -15.73
C ALA A 307 1.02 9.62 -15.16
N PHE A 308 1.29 10.92 -15.09
CA PHE A 308 0.31 11.93 -14.67
C PHE A 308 -0.61 12.34 -15.81
N GLY A 309 -0.10 12.42 -17.04
CA GLY A 309 -0.92 12.64 -18.23
C GLY A 309 -1.94 11.52 -18.43
N GLU A 310 -1.52 10.26 -18.38
CA GLU A 310 -2.42 9.11 -18.48
C GLU A 310 -3.47 9.08 -17.38
N LEU A 311 -3.07 9.40 -16.13
CA LEU A 311 -3.98 9.44 -15.00
C LEU A 311 -5.00 10.58 -15.12
N ASP A 312 -4.60 11.74 -15.65
CA ASP A 312 -5.52 12.86 -15.87
C ASP A 312 -6.44 12.63 -17.07
N GLU A 313 -5.98 11.90 -18.08
CA GLU A 313 -6.80 11.44 -19.20
C GLU A 313 -7.83 10.39 -18.75
N ALA A 314 -7.40 9.36 -18.01
CA ALA A 314 -8.27 8.38 -17.40
C ALA A 314 -9.32 9.02 -16.46
N LYS A 315 -8.96 10.05 -15.69
CA LYS A 315 -9.92 10.78 -14.87
C LYS A 315 -10.92 11.59 -15.68
N ARG A 316 -10.51 12.19 -16.80
CA ARG A 316 -11.44 12.88 -17.70
C ARG A 316 -12.43 11.87 -18.29
N GLU A 317 -11.94 10.71 -18.70
CA GLU A 317 -12.78 9.61 -19.21
C GLU A 317 -13.76 9.11 -18.15
N ILE A 318 -13.29 8.81 -16.93
CA ILE A 318 -14.15 8.42 -15.80
C ILE A 318 -15.21 9.49 -15.50
N LYS A 319 -14.85 10.77 -15.56
CA LYS A 319 -15.78 11.87 -15.34
C LYS A 319 -16.86 11.92 -16.45
N SER A 320 -16.45 11.70 -17.69
CA SER A 320 -17.35 11.63 -18.84
C SER A 320 -18.32 10.45 -18.73
N LEU A 321 -17.80 9.25 -18.43
CA LEU A 321 -18.60 8.04 -18.23
C LEU A 321 -19.58 8.15 -17.05
N LYS A 322 -19.18 8.79 -15.97
CA LYS A 322 -20.09 9.09 -14.83
C LYS A 322 -21.23 10.03 -15.22
N ALA A 323 -20.96 11.02 -16.06
CA ALA A 323 -21.97 11.94 -16.56
C ALA A 323 -22.98 11.21 -17.49
N GLU A 324 -22.46 10.35 -18.38
CA GLU A 324 -23.31 9.52 -19.27
C GLU A 324 -24.17 8.53 -18.47
N LEU A 325 -23.58 7.87 -17.47
CA LEU A 325 -24.32 6.96 -16.59
C LEU A 325 -25.46 7.67 -15.87
N LYS A 326 -25.22 8.89 -15.37
CA LYS A 326 -26.24 9.70 -14.71
C LYS A 326 -27.39 10.06 -15.67
N SER A 327 -27.08 10.43 -16.93
CA SER A 327 -28.07 10.70 -17.95
C SER A 327 -28.94 9.47 -18.24
N LYS A 328 -28.31 8.31 -18.44
CA LYS A 328 -29.03 7.04 -18.67
C LYS A 328 -29.89 6.60 -17.49
N GLN A 329 -29.45 6.88 -16.27
CA GLN A 329 -30.27 6.62 -15.08
C GLN A 329 -31.54 7.49 -15.06
N GLN A 330 -31.43 8.77 -15.44
CA GLN A 330 -32.59 9.66 -15.55
C GLN A 330 -33.59 9.22 -16.65
N GLU A 331 -33.06 8.80 -17.80
CA GLU A 331 -33.88 8.27 -18.88
C GLU A 331 -34.63 6.98 -18.44
N LEU A 332 -33.95 6.12 -17.70
CA LEU A 332 -34.53 4.90 -17.15
C LEU A 332 -35.64 5.19 -16.14
N GLU A 333 -35.44 6.19 -15.29
CA GLU A 333 -36.43 6.61 -14.30
C GLU A 333 -37.69 7.21 -14.98
N HIS A 334 -37.48 8.06 -15.98
CA HIS A 334 -38.59 8.59 -16.82
C HIS A 334 -39.37 7.46 -17.52
N SER A 335 -38.67 6.50 -18.11
CA SER A 335 -39.35 5.34 -18.77
C SER A 335 -40.09 4.47 -17.75
N ARG A 336 -39.67 4.35 -16.54
CA ARG A 336 -40.39 3.66 -15.46
C ARG A 336 -41.68 4.40 -15.08
N GLU A 337 -41.64 5.71 -14.98
CA GLU A 337 -42.81 6.54 -14.69
C GLU A 337 -43.85 6.41 -15.83
N GLU A 338 -43.41 6.44 -17.09
CA GLU A 338 -44.31 6.21 -18.24
C GLU A 338 -44.95 4.80 -18.21
N ILE A 339 -44.18 3.76 -17.88
CA ILE A 339 -44.71 2.40 -17.74
C ILE A 339 -45.74 2.33 -16.61
N GLU A 340 -45.51 2.96 -15.48
CA GLU A 340 -46.49 3.00 -14.38
C GLU A 340 -47.77 3.73 -14.76
N GLN A 341 -47.66 4.86 -15.48
CA GLN A 341 -48.84 5.57 -16.01
C GLN A 341 -49.62 4.72 -16.99
N LEU A 342 -48.98 4.04 -17.94
CA LEU A 342 -49.62 3.14 -18.86
C LEU A 342 -50.29 1.96 -18.15
N GLN A 343 -49.63 1.39 -17.13
CA GLN A 343 -50.22 0.31 -16.32
C GLN A 343 -51.45 0.78 -15.53
N PHE A 344 -51.44 2.03 -15.07
CA PHE A 344 -52.58 2.65 -14.42
C PHE A 344 -53.76 2.77 -15.43
N VAL A 345 -53.51 3.35 -16.60
CA VAL A 345 -54.52 3.49 -17.66
C VAL A 345 -55.09 2.15 -18.08
N VAL A 346 -54.25 1.12 -18.24
CA VAL A 346 -54.71 -0.25 -18.57
C VAL A 346 -55.60 -0.81 -17.46
N ARG A 347 -55.25 -0.59 -16.18
CA ARG A 347 -56.08 -1.03 -15.03
C ARG A 347 -57.44 -0.33 -15.03
N GLU A 348 -57.48 0.97 -15.26
CA GLU A 348 -58.69 1.76 -15.37
C GLU A 348 -59.59 1.26 -16.51
N LEU A 349 -59.02 1.08 -17.70
CA LEU A 349 -59.74 0.52 -18.85
C LEU A 349 -60.32 -0.87 -18.57
N MET A 350 -59.55 -1.76 -17.95
CA MET A 350 -59.98 -3.13 -17.61
C MET A 350 -61.03 -3.14 -16.48
N SER A 351 -61.08 -2.14 -15.64
CA SER A 351 -62.09 -1.98 -14.58
C SER A 351 -63.39 -1.38 -15.10
N SER A 352 -63.35 -0.67 -16.23
CA SER A 352 -64.48 0.06 -16.77
C SER A 352 -65.68 -0.87 -17.10
N THR A 353 -66.91 -0.31 -16.97
CA THR A 353 -68.14 -1.05 -17.26
C THR A 353 -68.16 -1.55 -18.71
N SER A 354 -67.69 -0.72 -19.66
CA SER A 354 -67.64 -1.09 -21.10
C SER A 354 -66.74 -2.28 -21.35
N TRP A 355 -65.54 -2.34 -20.65
CA TRP A 355 -64.61 -3.47 -20.75
C TRP A 355 -65.20 -4.77 -20.18
N LYS A 356 -65.86 -4.68 -19.04
CA LYS A 356 -66.53 -5.84 -18.40
C LYS A 356 -67.69 -6.35 -19.20
N VAL A 357 -68.51 -5.49 -19.72
CA VAL A 357 -69.68 -5.87 -20.60
C VAL A 357 -69.23 -6.53 -21.90
N THR A 358 -68.08 -6.12 -22.46
CA THR A 358 -67.54 -6.69 -23.70
C THR A 358 -66.65 -7.92 -23.50
N GLU A 359 -66.38 -8.33 -22.27
CA GLU A 359 -65.52 -9.47 -21.95
C GLU A 359 -65.92 -10.78 -22.61
N PRO A 360 -67.23 -11.17 -22.63
CA PRO A 360 -67.67 -12.39 -23.31
C PRO A 360 -67.35 -12.39 -24.84
N PHE A 361 -67.54 -11.24 -25.49
CA PHE A 361 -67.22 -11.06 -26.90
C PHE A 361 -65.75 -11.20 -27.22
N ARG A 362 -64.89 -10.62 -26.38
CA ARG A 362 -63.41 -10.72 -26.51
C ARG A 362 -62.91 -12.17 -26.30
N LYS A 363 -63.47 -12.90 -25.35
CA LYS A 363 -63.15 -14.33 -25.15
C LYS A 363 -63.49 -15.14 -26.39
N THR A 364 -64.65 -14.91 -26.99
CA THR A 364 -65.08 -15.61 -28.20
C THR A 364 -64.21 -15.29 -29.44
N MET A 365 -63.82 -14.01 -29.61
CA MET A 365 -62.94 -13.59 -30.70
C MET A 365 -61.50 -14.12 -30.51
N ARG A 366 -60.98 -14.28 -29.24
CA ARG A 366 -59.71 -14.90 -29.00
C ARG A 366 -59.62 -16.38 -29.34
N ILE A 367 -60.75 -17.08 -29.19
CA ILE A 367 -60.88 -18.50 -29.59
C ILE A 367 -60.92 -18.62 -31.12
N LEU A 368 -61.64 -17.71 -31.82
CA LEU A 368 -61.72 -17.68 -33.27
C LEU A 368 -60.39 -17.25 -33.96
N LYS A 369 -59.50 -16.45 -33.30
CA LYS A 369 -58.19 -16.09 -33.83
C LYS A 369 -57.08 -17.12 -33.56
N ARG A 370 -57.36 -18.16 -32.80
CA ARG A 370 -56.46 -19.29 -32.53
C ARG A 370 -56.76 -20.54 -33.38
N LYS A 371 -57.73 -20.48 -34.22
CA LYS A 371 -57.97 -21.41 -35.32
C LYS A 371 -57.53 -20.75 -36.64
#